data_2336664aa36294fb7d175d10a99e9eff
#
_entry.id   2336664aa36294fb7d175d10a99e9eff
#
_cell.length_a   1.000
_cell.length_b   1.000
_cell.length_c   1.000
_cell.angle_alpha   90.00
_cell.angle_beta   90.00
_cell.angle_gamma   90.00
#
_symmetry.space_group_name_H-M   'P 1'
#
loop_
_entity.id
_entity.type
_entity.pdbx_description
1 polymer ?
#
loop_
_entity_poly.entity_id
_entity_poly.type
_entity_poly.pdbx_seq_one_letter_code
_entity_poly.pdbx_strand_id
1 'polypeptide(L)'
;MRKTTIDEAIARVDDWKGKEISYKPVSGGITNPNFKVDVEGEHFFLKIPGAGTDYINREVCHEANVIADESKAGPRVYYYFEDTGVEIFQWLDGYPPGTFGDVYDKDIFQSIFERIRDFHHLETKPLNLKQSIFEQAWDMNARAKKGGYISPFNDKMEYLLSAIEKALAGSEELCPCHNDFWTNNLMYNEETNDLKIIDYE
;
A
#
# COMPACT_ATOMS: atom_id res chain seq x y z
N MET A 1 -17.45 -1.54 -4.81
CA MET A 1 -17.54 -1.64 -3.34
C MET A 1 -18.61 -0.70 -2.77
N ARG A 2 -19.18 -1.04 -1.62
CA ARG A 2 -20.15 -0.20 -0.92
C ARG A 2 -19.43 1.03 -0.35
N LYS A 3 -19.98 2.23 -0.57
CA LYS A 3 -19.47 3.46 0.07
C LYS A 3 -19.75 3.39 1.57
N THR A 4 -18.81 3.85 2.37
CA THR A 4 -18.94 3.93 3.82
C THR A 4 -18.36 5.23 4.36
N THR A 5 -18.85 5.68 5.50
CA THR A 5 -18.32 6.82 6.26
C THR A 5 -17.37 6.31 7.36
N ILE A 6 -16.62 7.23 7.96
CA ILE A 6 -15.76 6.91 9.11
C ILE A 6 -16.58 6.37 10.29
N ASP A 7 -17.73 6.97 10.59
CA ASP A 7 -18.59 6.54 11.70
C ASP A 7 -19.18 5.15 11.46
N GLU A 8 -19.59 4.84 10.22
CA GLU A 8 -20.03 3.49 9.84
C GLU A 8 -18.91 2.47 9.95
N ALA A 9 -17.67 2.82 9.58
CA ALA A 9 -16.52 1.95 9.69
C ALA A 9 -16.18 1.65 11.15
N ILE A 10 -16.13 2.68 12.01
CA ILE A 10 -15.90 2.55 13.46
C ILE A 10 -16.97 1.68 14.11
N ALA A 11 -18.24 1.88 13.78
CA ALA A 11 -19.36 1.11 14.36
C ALA A 11 -19.30 -0.39 14.07
N ARG A 12 -18.51 -0.82 13.08
CA ARG A 12 -18.33 -2.23 12.72
C ARG A 12 -17.27 -2.97 13.55
N VAL A 13 -16.41 -2.23 14.26
CA VAL A 13 -15.39 -2.83 15.11
C VAL A 13 -15.98 -3.21 16.44
N ASP A 14 -16.22 -4.50 16.65
CA ASP A 14 -16.88 -5.01 17.86
C ASP A 14 -16.11 -4.66 19.14
N ASP A 15 -14.77 -4.70 19.09
CA ASP A 15 -13.88 -4.40 20.22
C ASP A 15 -13.91 -2.92 20.64
N TRP A 16 -14.48 -2.05 19.81
CA TRP A 16 -14.60 -0.62 20.08
C TRP A 16 -15.97 -0.22 20.64
N LYS A 17 -16.92 -1.14 20.70
CA LYS A 17 -18.27 -0.85 21.20
C LYS A 17 -18.26 -0.43 22.67
N GLY A 18 -18.90 0.71 22.95
CA GLY A 18 -19.01 1.27 24.29
C GLY A 18 -17.76 2.02 24.79
N LYS A 19 -16.72 2.14 23.99
CA LYS A 19 -15.51 2.91 24.29
C LYS A 19 -15.65 4.37 23.86
N GLU A 20 -14.87 5.23 24.50
CA GLU A 20 -14.72 6.62 24.03
C GLU A 20 -13.81 6.63 22.79
N ILE A 21 -14.34 7.17 21.68
CA ILE A 21 -13.66 7.19 20.40
C ILE A 21 -13.62 8.61 19.86
N SER A 22 -12.44 9.03 19.45
CA SER A 22 -12.27 10.24 18.67
C SER A 22 -11.44 9.98 17.41
N TYR A 23 -11.58 10.81 16.39
CA TYR A 23 -10.78 10.66 15.18
C TYR A 23 -10.47 12.01 14.54
N LYS A 24 -9.40 12.05 13.76
CA LYS A 24 -9.02 13.18 12.94
C LYS A 24 -8.52 12.73 11.58
N PRO A 25 -8.78 13.50 10.51
CA PRO A 25 -8.23 13.18 9.20
C PRO A 25 -6.70 13.27 9.22
N VAL A 26 -6.07 12.40 8.44
CA VAL A 26 -4.62 12.39 8.19
C VAL A 26 -4.39 12.91 6.78
N SER A 27 -3.54 13.93 6.64
CA SER A 27 -3.13 14.47 5.34
C SER A 27 -2.09 13.56 4.68
N GLY A 28 -2.06 13.54 3.34
CA GLY A 28 -1.03 12.84 2.56
C GLY A 28 -1.56 11.76 1.62
N GLY A 29 -2.76 11.23 1.82
CA GLY A 29 -3.38 10.31 0.86
C GLY A 29 -4.04 11.07 -0.29
N ILE A 30 -3.68 10.72 -1.54
CA ILE A 30 -4.31 11.31 -2.74
C ILE A 30 -5.59 10.55 -3.09
N THR A 31 -5.58 9.24 -2.90
CA THR A 31 -6.62 8.32 -3.36
C THR A 31 -7.65 7.97 -2.30
N ASN A 32 -7.28 7.98 -1.02
CA ASN A 32 -8.09 7.44 0.07
C ASN A 32 -8.25 8.44 1.21
N PRO A 33 -9.46 8.65 1.75
CA PRO A 33 -9.64 9.28 3.07
C PRO A 33 -8.99 8.44 4.17
N ASN A 34 -8.05 9.06 4.89
CA ASN A 34 -7.30 8.42 5.96
C ASN A 34 -7.57 9.13 7.29
N PHE A 35 -7.62 8.36 8.37
CA PHE A 35 -7.93 8.88 9.71
C PHE A 35 -7.00 8.27 10.77
N LYS A 36 -6.56 9.11 11.71
CA LYS A 36 -6.07 8.65 12.99
C LYS A 36 -7.29 8.49 13.90
N VAL A 37 -7.50 7.30 14.43
CA VAL A 37 -8.56 6.98 15.38
C VAL A 37 -7.93 6.76 16.75
N ASP A 38 -8.47 7.41 17.76
CA ASP A 38 -8.10 7.22 19.16
C ASP A 38 -9.24 6.47 19.86
N VAL A 39 -8.91 5.37 20.50
CA VAL A 39 -9.85 4.55 21.28
C VAL A 39 -9.30 4.41 22.69
N GLU A 40 -9.76 5.24 23.60
CA GLU A 40 -9.32 5.25 25.01
C GLU A 40 -7.79 5.38 25.17
N GLY A 41 -7.14 6.16 24.27
CA GLY A 41 -5.70 6.40 24.26
C GLY A 41 -4.89 5.40 23.41
N GLU A 42 -5.51 4.38 22.87
CA GLU A 42 -4.90 3.51 21.85
C GLU A 42 -5.15 4.07 20.44
N HIS A 43 -4.13 4.14 19.62
CA HIS A 43 -4.19 4.78 18.32
C HIS A 43 -4.21 3.78 17.17
N PHE A 44 -5.07 4.07 16.16
CA PHE A 44 -5.20 3.27 14.95
C PHE A 44 -5.16 4.17 13.72
N PHE A 45 -4.68 3.60 12.60
CA PHE A 45 -4.81 4.20 11.28
C PHE A 45 -5.95 3.53 10.53
N LEU A 46 -6.95 4.30 10.11
CA LEU A 46 -8.11 3.81 9.39
C LEU A 46 -8.11 4.39 7.97
N LYS A 47 -8.11 3.50 6.95
CA LYS A 47 -8.10 3.82 5.53
C LYS A 47 -9.45 3.45 4.91
N ILE A 48 -10.11 4.42 4.27
CA ILE A 48 -11.35 4.20 3.53
C ILE A 48 -11.06 4.33 2.03
N PRO A 49 -11.49 3.39 1.17
CA PRO A 49 -11.33 3.53 -0.28
C PRO A 49 -11.98 4.81 -0.81
N GLY A 50 -11.21 5.58 -1.57
CA GLY A 50 -11.67 6.83 -2.16
C GLY A 50 -12.52 6.62 -3.41
N ALA A 51 -13.24 7.66 -3.81
CA ALA A 51 -14.02 7.64 -5.04
C ALA A 51 -13.11 7.61 -6.28
N GLY A 52 -13.49 6.81 -7.29
CA GLY A 52 -12.73 6.70 -8.54
C GLY A 52 -11.51 5.78 -8.48
N THR A 53 -11.36 5.00 -7.41
CA THR A 53 -10.26 4.04 -7.21
C THR A 53 -10.69 2.59 -7.51
N ASP A 54 -11.73 2.39 -8.32
CA ASP A 54 -12.27 1.06 -8.66
C ASP A 54 -11.28 0.18 -9.46
N TYR A 55 -10.18 0.78 -9.95
CA TYR A 55 -9.08 0.07 -10.60
C TYR A 55 -8.13 -0.61 -9.62
N ILE A 56 -8.18 -0.25 -8.34
CA ILE A 56 -7.37 -0.85 -7.28
C ILE A 56 -8.07 -2.10 -6.76
N ASN A 57 -7.41 -3.24 -6.81
CA ASN A 57 -7.90 -4.49 -6.24
C ASN A 57 -7.67 -4.52 -4.73
N ARG A 58 -8.66 -4.12 -3.94
CA ARG A 58 -8.55 -3.98 -2.48
C ARG A 58 -8.29 -5.30 -1.75
N GLU A 59 -8.75 -6.42 -2.28
CA GLU A 59 -8.46 -7.74 -1.72
C GLU A 59 -6.97 -8.07 -1.84
N VAL A 60 -6.38 -7.82 -3.01
CA VAL A 60 -4.94 -8.03 -3.24
C VAL A 60 -4.10 -7.07 -2.41
N CYS A 61 -4.52 -5.79 -2.28
CA CYS A 61 -3.85 -4.84 -1.38
C CYS A 61 -3.87 -5.32 0.07
N HIS A 62 -5.02 -5.83 0.53
CA HIS A 62 -5.13 -6.42 1.86
C HIS A 62 -4.20 -7.63 2.04
N GLU A 63 -4.17 -8.55 1.08
CA GLU A 63 -3.23 -9.69 1.11
C GLU A 63 -1.77 -9.22 1.21
N ALA A 64 -1.39 -8.19 0.44
CA ALA A 64 -0.05 -7.60 0.50
C ALA A 64 0.24 -6.94 1.86
N ASN A 65 -0.74 -6.23 2.44
CA ASN A 65 -0.62 -5.64 3.78
C ASN A 65 -0.46 -6.71 4.87
N VAL A 66 -1.14 -7.85 4.75
CA VAL A 66 -0.97 -8.98 5.69
C VAL A 66 0.45 -9.58 5.56
N ILE A 67 0.96 -9.76 4.34
CA ILE A 67 2.34 -10.22 4.11
C ILE A 67 3.34 -9.22 4.72
N ALA A 68 3.09 -7.92 4.56
CA ALA A 68 3.93 -6.87 5.13
C ALA A 68 3.94 -6.88 6.67
N ASP A 69 2.79 -7.14 7.31
CA ASP A 69 2.69 -7.33 8.77
C ASP A 69 3.48 -8.57 9.20
N GLU A 70 3.22 -9.72 8.60
CA GLU A 70 3.88 -11.00 8.93
C GLU A 70 5.40 -10.95 8.74
N SER A 71 5.89 -10.30 7.69
CA SER A 71 7.33 -10.06 7.43
C SER A 71 7.93 -8.94 8.29
N LYS A 72 7.10 -8.23 9.09
CA LYS A 72 7.47 -7.02 9.86
C LYS A 72 7.91 -5.84 8.99
N ALA A 73 7.72 -5.93 7.70
CA ALA A 73 8.01 -4.83 6.76
C ALA A 73 6.97 -3.71 6.85
N GLY A 74 5.73 -4.03 7.20
CA GLY A 74 4.62 -3.08 7.34
C GLY A 74 4.09 -2.92 8.77
N PRO A 75 3.09 -2.05 8.96
CA PRO A 75 2.34 -1.95 10.21
C PRO A 75 1.45 -3.18 10.42
N ARG A 76 1.09 -3.43 11.68
CA ARG A 76 0.14 -4.49 12.00
C ARG A 76 -1.23 -4.20 11.40
N VAL A 77 -1.85 -5.23 10.79
CA VAL A 77 -3.23 -5.19 10.28
C VAL A 77 -4.18 -5.69 11.36
N TYR A 78 -5.16 -4.89 11.74
CA TYR A 78 -6.15 -5.27 12.75
C TYR A 78 -7.46 -5.74 12.14
N TYR A 79 -7.99 -4.99 11.16
CA TYR A 79 -9.31 -5.28 10.57
C TYR A 79 -9.31 -5.00 9.08
N TYR A 80 -10.06 -5.81 8.35
CA TYR A 80 -10.41 -5.60 6.95
C TYR A 80 -11.88 -5.88 6.72
N PHE A 81 -12.58 -4.97 6.05
CA PHE A 81 -13.97 -5.12 5.69
C PHE A 81 -14.12 -5.29 4.19
N GLU A 82 -14.21 -6.54 3.74
CA GLU A 82 -14.20 -6.94 2.33
C GLU A 82 -15.25 -6.21 1.48
N ASP A 83 -16.46 -6.01 2.00
CA ASP A 83 -17.58 -5.35 1.30
C ASP A 83 -17.35 -3.87 1.02
N THR A 84 -16.51 -3.21 1.83
CA THR A 84 -16.19 -1.79 1.75
C THR A 84 -14.73 -1.50 1.41
N GLY A 85 -13.85 -2.49 1.56
CA GLY A 85 -12.42 -2.34 1.40
C GLY A 85 -11.74 -1.48 2.48
N VAL A 86 -12.43 -1.19 3.57
CA VAL A 86 -11.86 -0.46 4.71
C VAL A 86 -10.83 -1.32 5.41
N GLU A 87 -9.67 -0.74 5.72
CA GLU A 87 -8.64 -1.37 6.52
C GLU A 87 -8.29 -0.54 7.74
N ILE A 88 -7.96 -1.23 8.83
CA ILE A 88 -7.52 -0.61 10.08
C ILE A 88 -6.18 -1.22 10.48
N PHE A 89 -5.22 -0.34 10.68
CA PHE A 89 -3.83 -0.69 10.97
C PHE A 89 -3.39 -0.12 12.31
N GLN A 90 -2.26 -0.62 12.78
CA GLN A 90 -1.48 0.02 13.82
C GLN A 90 -1.15 1.47 13.43
N TRP A 91 -1.38 2.40 14.35
CA TRP A 91 -0.80 3.73 14.23
C TRP A 91 0.68 3.68 14.57
N LEU A 92 1.52 4.24 13.73
CA LEU A 92 2.97 4.24 13.91
C LEU A 92 3.40 5.51 14.68
N ASP A 93 3.31 5.47 16.01
CA ASP A 93 3.79 6.56 16.86
C ASP A 93 5.33 6.65 16.82
N GLY A 94 5.86 7.87 16.60
CA GLY A 94 7.29 8.09 16.49
C GLY A 94 7.92 7.71 15.14
N TYR A 95 7.11 7.42 14.13
CA TYR A 95 7.58 7.15 12.76
C TYR A 95 7.20 8.30 11.82
N PRO A 96 8.04 9.30 11.63
CA PRO A 96 7.83 10.30 10.59
C PRO A 96 7.97 9.68 9.20
N PRO A 97 7.28 10.25 8.18
CA PRO A 97 7.53 9.88 6.80
C PRO A 97 8.99 10.15 6.40
N GLY A 98 9.58 9.22 5.66
CA GLY A 98 10.93 9.35 5.18
C GLY A 98 11.11 10.51 4.20
N THR A 99 12.33 11.00 4.14
CA THR A 99 12.75 12.07 3.24
C THR A 99 13.80 11.55 2.23
N PHE A 100 14.07 12.33 1.19
CA PHE A 100 15.18 11.99 0.29
C PHE A 100 16.54 11.96 1.01
N GLY A 101 16.70 12.71 2.11
CA GLY A 101 17.92 12.70 2.94
C GLY A 101 18.17 11.34 3.55
N ASP A 102 17.14 10.67 4.02
CA ASP A 102 17.25 9.41 4.74
C ASP A 102 17.79 8.27 3.86
N VAL A 103 17.52 8.28 2.54
CA VAL A 103 18.06 7.27 1.62
C VAL A 103 19.57 7.40 1.39
N TYR A 104 20.21 8.49 1.81
CA TYR A 104 21.66 8.65 1.82
C TYR A 104 22.30 8.18 3.12
N ASP A 105 21.53 7.95 4.18
CA ASP A 105 22.01 7.29 5.38
C ASP A 105 22.19 5.80 5.10
N LYS A 106 23.40 5.30 5.38
CA LYS A 106 23.76 3.91 5.02
C LYS A 106 22.95 2.88 5.81
N ASP A 107 22.64 3.14 7.07
CA ASP A 107 21.96 2.20 7.94
C ASP A 107 20.47 2.15 7.61
N ILE A 108 19.87 3.32 7.34
CA ILE A 108 18.50 3.41 6.84
C ILE A 108 18.37 2.73 5.48
N PHE A 109 19.30 3.01 4.55
CA PHE A 109 19.34 2.38 3.23
C PHE A 109 19.41 0.85 3.32
N GLN A 110 20.28 0.33 4.17
CA GLN A 110 20.37 -1.12 4.39
C GLN A 110 19.06 -1.68 4.94
N SER A 111 18.47 -1.03 5.96
CA SER A 111 17.19 -1.44 6.56
C SER A 111 16.05 -1.50 5.53
N ILE A 112 16.01 -0.55 4.59
CA ILE A 112 15.02 -0.54 3.49
C ILE A 112 15.11 -1.84 2.67
N PHE A 113 16.32 -2.21 2.22
CA PHE A 113 16.50 -3.42 1.40
C PHE A 113 16.26 -4.71 2.18
N GLU A 114 16.59 -4.74 3.46
CA GLU A 114 16.28 -5.88 4.33
C GLU A 114 14.77 -6.08 4.43
N ARG A 115 13.99 -5.02 4.67
CA ARG A 115 12.52 -5.10 4.74
C ARG A 115 11.88 -5.51 3.42
N ILE A 116 12.36 -4.97 2.30
CA ILE A 116 11.87 -5.35 0.97
C ILE A 116 12.16 -6.82 0.70
N ARG A 117 13.40 -7.26 0.98
CA ARG A 117 13.78 -8.66 0.81
C ARG A 117 12.90 -9.58 1.65
N ASP A 118 12.67 -9.25 2.91
CA ASP A 118 11.86 -10.07 3.81
C ASP A 118 10.40 -10.14 3.31
N PHE A 119 9.86 -9.04 2.78
CA PHE A 119 8.56 -9.00 2.14
C PHE A 119 8.49 -9.87 0.87
N HIS A 120 9.50 -9.79 -0.01
CA HIS A 120 9.54 -10.56 -1.25
C HIS A 120 9.68 -12.07 -1.04
N HIS A 121 10.33 -12.50 0.04
CA HIS A 121 10.72 -13.89 0.26
C HIS A 121 9.96 -14.58 1.40
N LEU A 122 8.98 -13.89 2.00
CA LEU A 122 8.16 -14.53 3.03
C LEU A 122 7.42 -15.72 2.40
N GLU A 123 7.65 -16.93 2.95
CA GLU A 123 6.93 -18.15 2.55
C GLU A 123 5.48 -18.08 3.04
N THR A 124 4.67 -17.33 2.33
CA THR A 124 3.25 -17.18 2.62
C THR A 124 2.41 -17.69 1.47
N LYS A 125 1.09 -17.64 1.67
CA LYS A 125 0.12 -17.83 0.60
C LYS A 125 0.44 -16.85 -0.54
N PRO A 126 0.57 -17.31 -1.79
CA PRO A 126 0.77 -16.40 -2.91
C PRO A 126 -0.42 -15.43 -3.02
N LEU A 127 -0.14 -14.20 -3.43
CA LEU A 127 -1.20 -13.25 -3.76
C LEU A 127 -2.17 -13.84 -4.79
N ASN A 128 -3.46 -13.54 -4.66
CA ASN A 128 -4.48 -14.00 -5.59
C ASN A 128 -4.32 -13.39 -7.00
N LEU A 129 -3.65 -12.26 -7.11
CA LEU A 129 -3.28 -11.66 -8.38
C LEU A 129 -1.86 -12.07 -8.77
N LYS A 130 -1.76 -12.83 -9.88
CA LYS A 130 -0.48 -13.15 -10.53
C LYS A 130 -0.43 -12.43 -11.87
N GLN A 131 -0.05 -11.18 -11.84
CA GLN A 131 0.03 -10.34 -13.03
C GLN A 131 1.44 -9.78 -13.14
N SER A 132 2.09 -9.97 -14.28
CA SER A 132 3.41 -9.38 -14.52
C SER A 132 3.32 -7.86 -14.60
N ILE A 133 4.43 -7.19 -14.37
CA ILE A 133 4.52 -5.72 -14.53
C ILE A 133 4.15 -5.31 -15.97
N PHE A 134 4.42 -6.14 -16.97
CA PHE A 134 4.07 -5.88 -18.36
C PHE A 134 2.57 -5.96 -18.59
N GLU A 135 1.89 -6.99 -18.07
CA GLU A 135 0.44 -7.11 -18.13
C GLU A 135 -0.25 -5.92 -17.46
N GLN A 136 0.26 -5.48 -16.29
CA GLN A 136 -0.24 -4.29 -15.60
C GLN A 136 -0.05 -3.03 -16.45
N ALA A 137 1.15 -2.82 -17.02
CA ALA A 137 1.45 -1.67 -17.85
C ALA A 137 0.57 -1.61 -19.11
N TRP A 138 0.34 -2.75 -19.77
CA TRP A 138 -0.55 -2.84 -20.93
C TRP A 138 -2.00 -2.56 -20.56
N ASP A 139 -2.50 -3.08 -19.44
CA ASP A 139 -3.87 -2.83 -18.98
C ASP A 139 -4.07 -1.34 -18.63
N MET A 140 -3.13 -0.74 -17.91
CA MET A 140 -3.19 0.70 -17.59
C MET A 140 -3.17 1.57 -18.85
N ASN A 141 -2.33 1.25 -19.84
CA ASN A 141 -2.28 1.96 -21.10
C ASN A 141 -3.62 1.82 -21.87
N ALA A 142 -4.19 0.62 -21.91
CA ALA A 142 -5.49 0.38 -22.54
C ALA A 142 -6.62 1.18 -21.85
N ARG A 143 -6.62 1.24 -20.52
CA ARG A 143 -7.59 2.05 -19.74
C ARG A 143 -7.42 3.54 -20.01
N ALA A 144 -6.19 4.04 -20.06
CA ALA A 144 -5.91 5.43 -20.38
C ALA A 144 -6.43 5.81 -21.77
N LYS A 145 -6.14 4.99 -22.78
CA LYS A 145 -6.65 5.18 -24.16
C LYS A 145 -8.19 5.18 -24.19
N LYS A 146 -8.84 4.23 -23.52
CA LYS A 146 -10.28 4.16 -23.42
C LYS A 146 -10.89 5.38 -22.76
N GLY A 147 -10.19 5.99 -21.78
CA GLY A 147 -10.57 7.24 -21.13
C GLY A 147 -10.27 8.49 -21.95
N GLY A 148 -9.69 8.36 -23.14
CA GLY A 148 -9.30 9.50 -23.98
C GLY A 148 -7.98 10.15 -23.62
N TYR A 149 -7.21 9.55 -22.70
CA TYR A 149 -5.89 10.04 -22.29
C TYR A 149 -4.81 9.39 -23.14
N ILE A 150 -4.42 10.05 -24.21
CA ILE A 150 -3.38 9.58 -25.12
C ILE A 150 -2.21 10.55 -25.09
N SER A 151 -1.07 10.08 -24.60
CA SER A 151 0.18 10.85 -24.61
C SER A 151 0.68 11.00 -26.05
N PRO A 152 1.28 12.15 -26.44
CA PRO A 152 1.97 12.29 -27.72
C PRO A 152 3.15 11.31 -27.89
N PHE A 153 3.61 10.69 -26.81
CA PHE A 153 4.67 9.68 -26.81
C PHE A 153 4.16 8.24 -26.73
N ASN A 154 2.85 8.03 -26.84
CA ASN A 154 2.23 6.72 -26.63
C ASN A 154 2.83 5.62 -27.53
N ASP A 155 2.98 5.89 -28.84
CA ASP A 155 3.53 4.90 -29.77
C ASP A 155 4.97 4.50 -29.41
N LYS A 156 5.77 5.49 -28.98
CA LYS A 156 7.15 5.22 -28.52
C LYS A 156 7.16 4.40 -27.23
N MET A 157 6.25 4.72 -26.30
CA MET A 157 6.10 3.98 -25.04
C MET A 157 5.72 2.53 -25.31
N GLU A 158 4.72 2.28 -26.16
CA GLU A 158 4.29 0.93 -26.53
C GLU A 158 5.39 0.13 -27.24
N TYR A 159 6.11 0.78 -28.15
CA TYR A 159 7.27 0.16 -28.80
C TYR A 159 8.33 -0.26 -27.78
N LEU A 160 8.71 0.62 -26.86
CA LEU A 160 9.71 0.33 -25.83
C LEU A 160 9.22 -0.74 -24.84
N LEU A 161 7.97 -0.66 -24.40
CA LEU A 161 7.38 -1.65 -23.51
C LEU A 161 7.41 -3.06 -24.13
N SER A 162 6.98 -3.17 -25.39
CA SER A 162 7.03 -4.44 -26.12
C SER A 162 8.46 -4.96 -26.32
N ALA A 163 9.42 -4.07 -26.60
CA ALA A 163 10.82 -4.45 -26.78
C ALA A 163 11.45 -4.97 -25.47
N ILE A 164 11.16 -4.31 -24.33
CA ILE A 164 11.65 -4.70 -23.02
C ILE A 164 11.01 -6.02 -22.58
N GLU A 165 9.67 -6.15 -22.70
CA GLU A 165 8.96 -7.38 -22.42
C GLU A 165 9.54 -8.57 -23.16
N LYS A 166 9.78 -8.42 -24.46
CA LYS A 166 10.42 -9.46 -25.28
C LYS A 166 11.84 -9.79 -24.83
N ALA A 167 12.61 -8.77 -24.42
CA ALA A 167 14.00 -8.97 -23.97
C ALA A 167 14.09 -9.69 -22.62
N LEU A 168 13.10 -9.52 -21.76
CA LEU A 168 13.04 -10.11 -20.41
C LEU A 168 12.18 -11.37 -20.33
N ALA A 169 11.53 -11.77 -21.42
CA ALA A 169 10.66 -12.95 -21.43
C ALA A 169 11.38 -14.21 -20.93
N GLY A 170 10.80 -14.85 -19.93
CA GLY A 170 11.33 -16.09 -19.32
C GLY A 170 12.42 -15.87 -18.27
N SER A 171 12.76 -14.62 -17.93
CA SER A 171 13.66 -14.27 -16.81
C SER A 171 12.92 -13.69 -15.59
N GLU A 172 11.60 -13.65 -15.62
CA GLU A 172 10.75 -13.06 -14.60
C GLU A 172 10.52 -14.06 -13.46
N GLU A 173 10.83 -13.66 -12.25
CA GLU A 173 10.34 -14.29 -11.03
C GLU A 173 9.25 -13.41 -10.42
N LEU A 174 8.05 -13.98 -10.22
CA LEU A 174 6.95 -13.28 -9.60
C LEU A 174 7.04 -13.43 -8.08
N CYS A 175 7.13 -12.30 -7.40
CA CYS A 175 7.04 -12.21 -5.95
C CYS A 175 6.08 -11.06 -5.57
N PRO A 176 5.59 -11.00 -4.32
CA PRO A 176 4.88 -9.84 -3.83
C PRO A 176 5.74 -8.59 -4.00
N CYS A 177 5.21 -7.53 -4.61
CA CYS A 177 5.94 -6.28 -4.83
C CYS A 177 5.12 -5.10 -4.30
N HIS A 178 5.82 -4.07 -3.81
CA HIS A 178 5.17 -2.86 -3.31
C HIS A 178 4.56 -2.00 -4.42
N ASN A 179 5.19 -1.94 -5.59
CA ASN A 179 4.81 -1.20 -6.81
C ASN A 179 4.79 0.34 -6.71
N ASP A 180 4.70 0.93 -5.52
CA ASP A 180 4.78 2.39 -5.30
C ASP A 180 5.83 2.72 -4.23
N PHE A 181 7.10 2.37 -4.52
CA PHE A 181 8.19 2.54 -3.60
C PHE A 181 8.71 3.99 -3.58
N TRP A 182 8.05 4.83 -2.77
CA TRP A 182 8.33 6.26 -2.61
C TRP A 182 8.82 6.57 -1.19
N THR A 183 9.65 7.59 -1.02
CA THR A 183 10.21 7.94 0.30
C THR A 183 9.15 8.21 1.36
N ASN A 184 8.02 8.82 1.00
CA ASN A 184 6.93 9.07 1.94
C ASN A 184 6.23 7.80 2.45
N ASN A 185 6.44 6.67 1.75
CA ASN A 185 5.94 5.35 2.17
C ASN A 185 6.93 4.61 3.08
N LEU A 186 8.09 5.23 3.37
CA LEU A 186 9.07 4.75 4.33
C LEU A 186 8.84 5.47 5.66
N MET A 187 8.61 4.73 6.71
CA MET A 187 8.33 5.25 8.05
C MET A 187 9.43 4.76 8.99
N TYR A 188 10.34 5.66 9.37
CA TYR A 188 11.51 5.31 10.17
C TYR A 188 11.44 5.89 11.58
N ASN A 189 11.62 5.05 12.58
CA ASN A 189 11.72 5.44 13.98
C ASN A 189 13.18 5.43 14.42
N GLU A 190 13.76 6.60 14.63
CA GLU A 190 15.18 6.76 15.06
C GLU A 190 15.44 6.19 16.45
N GLU A 191 14.47 6.26 17.38
CA GLU A 191 14.66 5.80 18.76
C GLU A 191 14.77 4.28 18.84
N THR A 192 13.99 3.57 18.02
CA THR A 192 13.95 2.10 18.00
C THR A 192 14.78 1.50 16.88
N ASN A 193 15.30 2.33 15.97
CA ASN A 193 15.98 1.91 14.74
C ASN A 193 15.14 0.92 13.93
N ASP A 194 13.81 1.16 13.86
CA ASP A 194 12.88 0.32 13.11
C ASP A 194 12.30 1.07 11.91
N LEU A 195 12.18 0.36 10.79
CA LEU A 195 11.60 0.85 9.54
C LEU A 195 10.33 0.08 9.22
N LYS A 196 9.29 0.82 8.85
CA LYS A 196 8.06 0.28 8.26
C LYS A 196 7.84 0.85 6.88
N ILE A 197 7.33 0.02 5.99
CA ILE A 197 6.89 0.41 4.65
C ILE A 197 5.37 0.37 4.65
N ILE A 198 4.74 1.42 4.14
CA ILE A 198 3.29 1.57 4.12
C ILE A 198 2.77 1.71 2.69
N ASP A 199 1.45 1.56 2.52
CA ASP A 199 0.73 1.82 1.26
C ASP A 199 1.02 0.81 0.14
N TYR A 200 0.91 -0.47 0.46
CA TYR A 200 0.95 -1.58 -0.51
C TYR A 200 -0.34 -1.59 -1.34
N GLU A 201 -0.27 -1.07 -2.59
CA GLU A 201 -1.40 -0.98 -3.53
C GLU A 201 -1.12 -1.59 -4.91
#